data_362bc99d8917f296cf2b374ee7473671
#
_entry.id   362bc99d8917f296cf2b374ee7473671
#
_cell.length_a   1.000
_cell.length_b   1.000
_cell.length_c   1.000
_cell.angle_alpha   90.00
_cell.angle_beta   90.00
_cell.angle_gamma   90.00
#
_symmetry.space_group_name_H-M   'P 1'
#
loop_
_entity.id
_entity.type
_entity.pdbx_description
1 polymer ?
#
loop_
_entity_poly.entity_id
_entity_poly.type
_entity_poly.pdbx_seq_one_letter_code
_entity_poly.pdbx_strand_id
1 'polypeptide(L)'
;MIGKLRRKLILTTVLSLVLIFAVMVAAINIISNYSSQQQISTSLEMLAGKYTNAAELLDPEPESGKAPRPEIPASKLARIRNYCIIRLDRSGELHEWKSEKSELYDDDSVAALVSVIEASGKDEGRVGESAYLKAPRKYGSIIAVIDIGNEISYSRSLLKVTLITGSLFCLLLCVLAVMQIRRLLRPVGEAFTKQRQFVWDASHELKTPLAVISANAQVLEHELGENEYLGYIVNEARSMNTLVQNLLTLARMDSSGQKPPFESFDLGRTLLAAALPMEGLAFEQGKT
;
A
#
# COMPACT_ATOMS: atom_id res chain seq x y z
N MET A 1 19.50 8.22 -17.76
CA MET A 1 18.92 6.96 -17.25
C MET A 1 18.83 6.92 -15.73
N ILE A 2 19.89 7.16 -14.98
CA ILE A 2 19.95 7.06 -13.51
C ILE A 2 18.90 7.93 -12.78
N GLY A 3 18.68 9.17 -13.27
CA GLY A 3 17.65 10.04 -12.65
C GLY A 3 16.22 9.49 -12.74
N LYS A 4 15.86 8.85 -13.87
CA LYS A 4 14.54 8.21 -14.04
C LYS A 4 14.42 6.96 -13.15
N LEU A 5 15.47 6.14 -13.08
CA LEU A 5 15.53 4.96 -12.22
C LEU A 5 15.39 5.35 -10.74
N ARG A 6 16.15 6.37 -10.30
CA ARG A 6 16.08 6.92 -8.94
C ARG A 6 14.66 7.37 -8.58
N ARG A 7 14.01 8.16 -9.48
CA ARG A 7 12.64 8.63 -9.26
C ARG A 7 11.64 7.47 -9.18
N LYS A 8 11.78 6.47 -10.05
CA LYS A 8 10.93 5.28 -10.04
C LYS A 8 11.09 4.48 -8.75
N LEU A 9 12.34 4.24 -8.30
CA LEU A 9 12.62 3.56 -7.03
C LEU A 9 12.07 4.31 -5.82
N ILE A 10 12.27 5.62 -5.76
CA ILE A 10 11.71 6.44 -4.66
C ILE A 10 10.18 6.33 -4.65
N LEU A 11 9.54 6.49 -5.80
CA LEU A 11 8.10 6.48 -5.90
C LEU A 11 7.51 5.11 -5.53
N THR A 12 8.09 4.01 -5.99
CA THR A 12 7.64 2.66 -5.63
C THR A 12 7.84 2.37 -4.15
N THR A 13 8.97 2.77 -3.57
CA THR A 13 9.24 2.55 -2.14
C THR A 13 8.29 3.38 -1.26
N VAL A 14 8.09 4.66 -1.58
CA VAL A 14 7.15 5.51 -0.84
C VAL A 14 5.73 5.00 -0.96
N LEU A 15 5.30 4.61 -2.17
CA LEU A 15 3.96 4.06 -2.38
C LEU A 15 3.75 2.76 -1.57
N SER A 16 4.74 1.87 -1.54
CA SER A 16 4.66 0.62 -0.77
C SER A 16 4.58 0.88 0.74
N LEU A 17 5.35 1.84 1.27
CA LEU A 17 5.30 2.21 2.68
C LEU A 17 3.94 2.79 3.07
N VAL A 18 3.38 3.68 2.25
CA VAL A 18 2.04 4.26 2.46
C VAL A 18 0.97 3.18 2.40
N LEU A 19 1.07 2.25 1.46
CA LEU A 19 0.12 1.13 1.35
C LEU A 19 0.16 0.22 2.60
N ILE A 20 1.35 -0.16 3.04
CA ILE A 20 1.53 -0.98 4.25
C ILE A 20 0.96 -0.26 5.46
N PHE A 21 1.21 1.04 5.61
CA PHE A 21 0.65 1.84 6.69
C PHE A 21 -0.88 1.87 6.65
N ALA A 22 -1.48 2.09 5.48
CA ALA A 22 -2.93 2.10 5.31
C ALA A 22 -3.57 0.74 5.69
N VAL A 23 -2.96 -0.37 5.26
CA VAL A 23 -3.41 -1.73 5.61
C VAL A 23 -3.31 -1.96 7.12
N MET A 24 -2.21 -1.54 7.75
CA MET A 24 -2.01 -1.67 9.19
C MET A 24 -3.06 -0.89 9.99
N VAL A 25 -3.33 0.37 9.60
CA VAL A 25 -4.36 1.19 10.25
C VAL A 25 -5.74 0.55 10.09
N ALA A 26 -6.07 0.09 8.89
CA ALA A 26 -7.34 -0.61 8.64
C ALA A 26 -7.48 -1.87 9.50
N ALA A 27 -6.44 -2.70 9.57
CA ALA A 27 -6.43 -3.94 10.35
C ALA A 27 -6.64 -3.65 11.85
N ILE A 28 -5.91 -2.69 12.43
CA ILE A 28 -6.04 -2.31 13.84
C ILE A 28 -7.48 -1.85 14.14
N ASN A 29 -8.05 -1.01 13.27
CA ASN A 29 -9.42 -0.50 13.47
C ASN A 29 -10.48 -1.60 13.32
N ILE A 30 -10.34 -2.50 12.35
CA ILE A 30 -11.26 -3.63 12.17
C ILE A 30 -11.21 -4.56 13.38
N ILE A 31 -10.00 -4.95 13.83
CA ILE A 31 -9.81 -5.84 14.99
C ILE A 31 -10.34 -5.18 16.25
N SER A 32 -10.03 -3.90 16.47
CA SER A 32 -10.52 -3.16 17.65
C SER A 32 -12.03 -3.07 17.67
N ASN A 33 -12.67 -2.75 16.53
CA ASN A 33 -14.12 -2.66 16.46
C ASN A 33 -14.79 -4.04 16.65
N TYR A 34 -14.22 -5.08 16.04
CA TYR A 34 -14.72 -6.46 16.22
C TYR A 34 -14.62 -6.92 17.68
N SER A 35 -13.47 -6.68 18.31
CA SER A 35 -13.26 -7.02 19.73
C SER A 35 -14.23 -6.26 20.66
N SER A 36 -14.45 -4.97 20.40
CA SER A 36 -15.40 -4.14 21.15
C SER A 36 -16.84 -4.67 21.00
N GLN A 37 -17.26 -4.99 19.78
CA GLN A 37 -18.59 -5.55 19.56
C GLN A 37 -18.79 -6.89 20.26
N GLN A 38 -17.80 -7.77 20.20
CA GLN A 38 -17.87 -9.07 20.87
C GLN A 38 -17.94 -8.91 22.41
N GLN A 39 -17.20 -7.97 22.98
CA GLN A 39 -17.28 -7.67 24.41
C GLN A 39 -18.66 -7.15 24.81
N ILE A 40 -19.25 -6.25 24.03
CA ILE A 40 -20.59 -5.69 24.26
C ILE A 40 -21.63 -6.81 24.21
N SER A 41 -21.64 -7.63 23.16
CA SER A 41 -22.57 -8.76 23.01
C SER A 41 -22.47 -9.75 24.18
N THR A 42 -21.24 -10.17 24.53
CA THR A 42 -21.01 -11.07 25.64
C THR A 42 -21.49 -10.46 26.99
N SER A 43 -21.29 -9.16 27.18
CA SER A 43 -21.71 -8.46 28.38
C SER A 43 -23.24 -8.37 28.49
N LEU A 44 -23.92 -8.08 27.37
CA LEU A 44 -25.39 -8.07 27.30
C LEU A 44 -25.99 -9.45 27.57
N GLU A 45 -25.44 -10.50 27.00
CA GLU A 45 -25.87 -11.88 27.22
C GLU A 45 -25.70 -12.30 28.70
N MET A 46 -24.57 -11.91 29.34
CA MET A 46 -24.32 -12.18 30.73
C MET A 46 -25.33 -11.46 31.65
N LEU A 47 -25.64 -10.20 31.32
CA LEU A 47 -26.63 -9.43 32.10
C LEU A 47 -28.04 -10.01 31.94
N ALA A 48 -28.47 -10.27 30.71
CA ALA A 48 -29.75 -10.88 30.44
C ALA A 48 -29.90 -12.26 31.13
N GLY A 49 -28.85 -13.08 31.13
CA GLY A 49 -28.81 -14.38 31.79
C GLY A 49 -28.90 -14.30 33.31
N LYS A 50 -28.16 -13.37 33.95
CA LYS A 50 -28.17 -13.18 35.42
C LYS A 50 -29.55 -12.79 35.93
N TYR A 51 -30.17 -11.82 35.29
CA TYR A 51 -31.47 -11.31 35.74
C TYR A 51 -32.64 -12.24 35.40
N THR A 52 -32.45 -13.16 34.48
CA THR A 52 -33.37 -14.29 34.26
C THR A 52 -33.42 -15.18 35.49
N ASN A 53 -32.28 -15.58 36.02
CA ASN A 53 -32.22 -16.46 37.18
C ASN A 53 -32.78 -15.78 38.44
N ALA A 54 -32.54 -14.47 38.60
CA ALA A 54 -33.10 -13.71 39.73
C ALA A 54 -34.62 -13.54 39.66
N ALA A 55 -35.18 -13.42 38.46
CA ALA A 55 -36.63 -13.32 38.27
C ALA A 55 -37.33 -14.68 38.42
N GLU A 56 -36.69 -15.79 38.03
CA GLU A 56 -37.19 -17.16 38.27
C GLU A 56 -37.18 -17.54 39.77
N LEU A 57 -36.28 -16.96 40.59
CA LEU A 57 -36.25 -17.17 42.05
C LEU A 57 -37.35 -16.42 42.82
N LEU A 58 -37.96 -15.41 42.22
CA LEU A 58 -39.09 -14.65 42.75
C LEU A 58 -40.46 -15.20 42.32
N ASP A 59 -40.51 -16.15 41.42
CA ASP A 59 -41.72 -16.85 41.02
C ASP A 59 -41.94 -18.09 41.91
N PRO A 60 -43.14 -18.29 42.49
CA PRO A 60 -43.39 -19.32 43.51
C PRO A 60 -43.50 -20.75 43.01
N GLU A 61 -43.22 -21.08 41.75
CA GLU A 61 -43.18 -22.48 41.29
C GLU A 61 -41.82 -22.84 40.71
N PRO A 62 -40.92 -23.47 41.46
CA PRO A 62 -39.74 -24.10 40.93
C PRO A 62 -40.15 -25.37 40.15
N GLU A 63 -40.01 -25.40 38.82
CA GLU A 63 -40.04 -26.66 38.09
C GLU A 63 -38.90 -27.55 38.60
N SER A 64 -39.28 -28.53 39.40
CA SER A 64 -38.44 -29.59 39.93
C SER A 64 -37.71 -30.30 38.79
N GLY A 65 -36.38 -30.17 38.71
CA GLY A 65 -35.54 -31.02 37.88
C GLY A 65 -34.52 -30.39 36.95
N LYS A 66 -34.36 -29.08 36.90
CA LYS A 66 -33.26 -28.47 36.10
C LYS A 66 -32.03 -28.22 36.98
N ALA A 67 -30.89 -28.78 36.57
CA ALA A 67 -29.60 -28.53 37.21
C ALA A 67 -29.31 -27.02 37.32
N PRO A 68 -28.69 -26.55 38.44
CA PRO A 68 -28.36 -25.16 38.61
C PRO A 68 -27.46 -24.70 37.45
N ARG A 69 -27.91 -23.68 36.74
CA ARG A 69 -27.07 -23.03 35.72
C ARG A 69 -25.85 -22.39 36.39
N PRO A 70 -24.67 -22.43 35.76
CA PRO A 70 -23.47 -21.91 36.37
C PRO A 70 -23.62 -20.45 36.77
N GLU A 71 -23.42 -20.15 38.03
CA GLU A 71 -23.39 -18.79 38.58
C GLU A 71 -22.28 -18.01 37.86
N ILE A 72 -22.62 -16.88 37.23
CA ILE A 72 -21.66 -16.00 36.62
C ILE A 72 -20.81 -15.38 37.72
N PRO A 73 -19.48 -15.55 37.74
CA PRO A 73 -18.63 -15.02 38.80
C PRO A 73 -18.82 -13.52 38.96
N ALA A 74 -19.02 -13.07 40.19
CA ALA A 74 -19.21 -11.65 40.54
C ALA A 74 -18.07 -10.77 39.98
N SER A 75 -16.85 -11.32 39.86
CA SER A 75 -15.69 -10.64 39.29
C SER A 75 -15.82 -10.29 37.78
N LYS A 76 -16.62 -11.05 37.01
CA LYS A 76 -16.91 -10.73 35.62
C LYS A 76 -17.95 -9.64 35.48
N LEU A 77 -18.95 -9.64 36.37
CA LEU A 77 -19.99 -8.61 36.39
C LEU A 77 -19.48 -7.27 36.91
N ALA A 78 -18.54 -7.24 37.82
CA ALA A 78 -17.90 -6.02 38.32
C ALA A 78 -17.15 -5.22 37.22
N ARG A 79 -16.91 -5.83 36.09
CA ARG A 79 -16.30 -5.14 34.89
C ARG A 79 -17.33 -4.44 34.01
N ILE A 80 -18.63 -4.81 34.14
CA ILE A 80 -19.70 -4.18 33.37
C ILE A 80 -20.15 -2.97 34.18
N ARG A 81 -19.71 -1.79 33.78
CA ARG A 81 -20.12 -0.52 34.38
C ARG A 81 -21.24 0.10 33.55
N ASN A 82 -22.14 0.81 34.21
CA ASN A 82 -23.20 1.59 33.54
C ASN A 82 -24.20 0.70 32.77
N TYR A 83 -24.84 -0.22 33.43
CA TYR A 83 -25.91 -1.02 32.80
C TYR A 83 -27.29 -0.66 33.42
N CYS A 84 -28.34 -0.87 32.63
CA CYS A 84 -29.73 -0.81 33.05
C CYS A 84 -30.45 -2.09 32.63
N ILE A 85 -31.23 -2.67 33.53
CA ILE A 85 -32.08 -3.80 33.22
C ILE A 85 -33.54 -3.34 33.33
N ILE A 86 -34.28 -3.55 32.27
CA ILE A 86 -35.67 -3.11 32.11
C ILE A 86 -36.51 -4.37 31.99
N ARG A 87 -37.59 -4.47 32.78
CA ARG A 87 -38.58 -5.55 32.70
C ARG A 87 -39.85 -4.99 32.09
N LEU A 88 -40.31 -5.65 31.03
CA LEU A 88 -41.55 -5.35 30.40
C LEU A 88 -42.57 -6.49 30.67
N ASP A 89 -43.81 -6.14 30.83
CA ASP A 89 -44.89 -7.09 30.97
C ASP A 89 -45.29 -7.75 29.61
N ARG A 90 -46.33 -8.57 29.55
CA ARG A 90 -46.78 -9.18 28.30
C ARG A 90 -47.37 -8.20 27.30
N SER A 91 -47.82 -7.03 27.75
CA SER A 91 -48.33 -5.95 26.93
C SER A 91 -47.21 -5.09 26.33
N GLY A 92 -45.96 -5.27 26.79
CA GLY A 92 -44.82 -4.47 26.39
C GLY A 92 -44.70 -3.18 27.20
N GLU A 93 -45.45 -3.02 28.28
CA GLU A 93 -45.38 -1.87 29.17
C GLU A 93 -44.27 -2.05 30.20
N LEU A 94 -43.65 -0.91 30.60
CA LEU A 94 -42.61 -0.89 31.63
C LEU A 94 -43.15 -1.32 32.96
N HIS A 95 -42.64 -2.43 33.49
CA HIS A 95 -43.00 -2.93 34.80
C HIS A 95 -42.04 -2.47 35.89
N GLU A 96 -40.77 -2.64 35.69
CA GLU A 96 -39.70 -2.31 36.63
C GLU A 96 -38.39 -2.09 35.89
N TRP A 97 -37.52 -1.22 36.40
CA TRP A 97 -36.15 -1.10 35.90
C TRP A 97 -35.16 -0.99 37.09
N LYS A 98 -33.91 -1.42 36.82
CA LYS A 98 -32.83 -1.39 37.81
C LYS A 98 -31.53 -0.99 37.08
N SER A 99 -30.88 0.06 37.58
CA SER A 99 -29.56 0.51 37.12
C SER A 99 -28.56 0.45 38.27
N GLU A 100 -27.28 0.23 37.93
CA GLU A 100 -26.18 0.34 38.90
C GLU A 100 -25.89 1.81 39.23
N LYS A 101 -26.12 2.74 38.27
CA LYS A 101 -26.01 4.18 38.45
C LYS A 101 -27.33 4.86 38.13
N SER A 102 -28.02 5.29 39.16
CA SER A 102 -29.28 6.03 39.05
C SER A 102 -29.12 7.42 38.42
N GLU A 103 -27.90 7.95 38.31
CA GLU A 103 -27.63 9.27 37.71
C GLU A 103 -27.69 9.27 36.18
N LEU A 104 -27.58 8.10 35.54
CA LEU A 104 -27.56 7.96 34.06
C LEU A 104 -28.95 7.64 33.49
N TYR A 105 -29.86 7.14 34.32
CA TYR A 105 -31.18 6.68 33.91
C TYR A 105 -32.22 7.24 34.87
N ASP A 106 -33.23 7.86 34.31
CA ASP A 106 -34.47 8.30 34.97
C ASP A 106 -35.68 7.67 34.29
N ASP A 107 -36.84 7.78 34.90
CA ASP A 107 -38.07 7.15 34.38
C ASP A 107 -38.39 7.61 32.96
N ASP A 108 -38.16 8.89 32.64
CA ASP A 108 -38.44 9.45 31.33
C ASP A 108 -37.47 8.91 30.25
N SER A 109 -36.17 8.83 30.57
CA SER A 109 -35.17 8.30 29.65
C SER A 109 -35.32 6.81 29.42
N VAL A 110 -35.70 6.03 30.45
CA VAL A 110 -35.97 4.60 30.32
C VAL A 110 -37.23 4.37 29.46
N ALA A 111 -38.30 5.12 29.68
CA ALA A 111 -39.52 5.05 28.89
C ALA A 111 -39.26 5.40 27.43
N ALA A 112 -38.47 6.43 27.15
CA ALA A 112 -38.05 6.80 25.80
C ALA A 112 -37.22 5.70 25.15
N LEU A 113 -36.25 5.09 25.86
CA LEU A 113 -35.46 3.96 25.36
C LEU A 113 -36.33 2.77 25.01
N VAL A 114 -37.29 2.39 25.91
CA VAL A 114 -38.21 1.28 25.62
C VAL A 114 -39.02 1.54 24.36
N SER A 115 -39.58 2.75 24.22
CA SER A 115 -40.37 3.09 23.04
C SER A 115 -39.58 2.96 21.72
N VAL A 116 -38.31 3.39 21.71
CA VAL A 116 -37.43 3.28 20.53
C VAL A 116 -37.07 1.82 20.25
N ILE A 117 -36.78 1.03 21.28
CA ILE A 117 -36.44 -0.39 21.14
C ILE A 117 -37.64 -1.19 20.61
N GLU A 118 -38.82 -0.97 21.16
CA GLU A 118 -40.06 -1.63 20.68
C GLU A 118 -40.38 -1.23 19.24
N ALA A 119 -40.25 0.04 18.89
CA ALA A 119 -40.44 0.52 17.53
C ALA A 119 -39.44 -0.07 16.53
N SER A 120 -38.22 -0.42 16.98
CA SER A 120 -37.20 -1.03 16.10
C SER A 120 -37.54 -2.47 15.69
N GLY A 121 -38.35 -3.19 16.47
CA GLY A 121 -38.70 -4.59 16.26
C GLY A 121 -37.52 -5.58 16.30
N LYS A 122 -36.36 -5.17 16.77
CA LYS A 122 -35.13 -6.00 16.84
C LYS A 122 -34.86 -6.44 18.28
N ASP A 123 -34.40 -7.68 18.43
CA ASP A 123 -34.04 -8.22 19.73
C ASP A 123 -32.67 -7.70 20.22
N GLU A 124 -31.81 -7.23 19.33
CA GLU A 124 -30.53 -6.62 19.66
C GLU A 124 -30.26 -5.38 18.78
N GLY A 125 -29.54 -4.42 19.32
CA GLY A 125 -29.23 -3.21 18.58
C GLY A 125 -28.54 -2.14 19.41
N ARG A 126 -28.51 -0.95 18.82
CA ARG A 126 -27.97 0.26 19.45
C ARG A 126 -28.97 1.41 19.34
N VAL A 127 -29.07 2.16 20.42
CA VAL A 127 -29.87 3.40 20.47
C VAL A 127 -28.97 4.48 21.06
N GLY A 128 -28.52 5.42 20.24
CA GLY A 128 -27.55 6.43 20.65
C GLY A 128 -26.23 5.83 21.14
N GLU A 129 -25.88 6.14 22.39
CA GLU A 129 -24.67 5.62 23.07
C GLU A 129 -24.96 4.36 23.90
N SER A 130 -26.12 3.73 23.73
CA SER A 130 -26.49 2.52 24.44
C SER A 130 -26.64 1.33 23.49
N ALA A 131 -26.15 0.18 23.91
CA ALA A 131 -26.41 -1.10 23.26
C ALA A 131 -27.42 -1.90 24.09
N TYR A 132 -28.32 -2.59 23.42
CA TYR A 132 -29.38 -3.36 24.11
C TYR A 132 -29.52 -4.78 23.57
N LEU A 133 -30.01 -5.65 24.45
CA LEU A 133 -30.44 -7.02 24.12
C LEU A 133 -31.78 -7.28 24.80
N LYS A 134 -32.81 -7.54 23.98
CA LYS A 134 -34.15 -7.93 24.43
C LYS A 134 -34.24 -9.45 24.44
N ALA A 135 -34.56 -10.01 25.60
CA ALA A 135 -34.71 -11.45 25.77
C ALA A 135 -36.16 -11.77 26.19
N PRO A 136 -36.92 -12.53 25.37
CA PRO A 136 -38.29 -12.91 25.71
C PRO A 136 -38.30 -13.85 26.92
N ARG A 137 -39.35 -13.74 27.76
CA ARG A 137 -39.56 -14.52 29.01
C ARG A 137 -41.02 -14.99 29.11
N LYS A 138 -41.30 -15.95 30.01
CA LYS A 138 -42.65 -16.49 30.25
C LYS A 138 -43.68 -15.40 30.58
N TYR A 139 -43.30 -14.35 31.25
CA TYR A 139 -44.18 -13.30 31.79
C TYR A 139 -43.92 -11.91 31.16
N GLY A 140 -43.26 -11.85 30.02
CA GLY A 140 -42.95 -10.59 29.35
C GLY A 140 -41.57 -10.63 28.67
N SER A 141 -40.81 -9.55 28.71
CA SER A 141 -39.45 -9.50 28.21
C SER A 141 -38.47 -8.75 29.16
N ILE A 142 -37.21 -9.08 29.04
CA ILE A 142 -36.13 -8.35 29.76
C ILE A 142 -35.29 -7.67 28.71
N ILE A 143 -35.04 -6.38 28.88
CA ILE A 143 -34.10 -5.60 28.05
C ILE A 143 -32.88 -5.30 28.90
N ALA A 144 -31.73 -5.84 28.54
CA ALA A 144 -30.44 -5.45 29.08
C ALA A 144 -29.88 -4.31 28.26
N VAL A 145 -29.52 -3.20 28.89
CA VAL A 145 -28.94 -2.01 28.25
C VAL A 145 -27.58 -1.74 28.87
N ILE A 146 -26.59 -1.45 28.01
CA ILE A 146 -25.24 -1.04 28.45
C ILE A 146 -24.89 0.27 27.78
N ASP A 147 -24.40 1.24 28.55
CA ASP A 147 -23.81 2.46 28.02
C ASP A 147 -22.45 2.13 27.38
N ILE A 148 -22.33 2.43 26.06
CA ILE A 148 -21.13 2.20 25.25
C ILE A 148 -20.43 3.50 24.84
N GLY A 149 -20.79 4.64 25.46
CA GLY A 149 -20.21 5.95 25.14
C GLY A 149 -18.69 5.98 25.34
N ASN A 150 -18.21 5.31 26.40
CA ASN A 150 -16.78 5.17 26.66
C ASN A 150 -16.06 4.33 25.59
N GLU A 151 -16.65 3.22 25.14
CA GLU A 151 -16.12 2.34 24.09
C GLU A 151 -16.04 3.07 22.75
N ILE A 152 -17.06 3.86 22.41
CA ILE A 152 -17.09 4.68 21.22
C ILE A 152 -16.00 5.77 21.29
N SER A 153 -15.89 6.46 22.41
CA SER A 153 -14.88 7.49 22.64
C SER A 153 -13.46 6.91 22.61
N TYR A 154 -13.25 5.75 23.21
CA TYR A 154 -11.98 5.03 23.18
C TYR A 154 -11.60 4.61 21.76
N SER A 155 -12.54 4.05 20.99
CA SER A 155 -12.31 3.66 19.60
C SER A 155 -11.94 4.86 18.73
N ARG A 156 -12.62 6.00 18.90
CA ARG A 156 -12.29 7.27 18.22
C ARG A 156 -10.90 7.79 18.61
N SER A 157 -10.56 7.71 19.89
CA SER A 157 -9.24 8.13 20.38
C SER A 157 -8.13 7.24 19.86
N LEU A 158 -8.32 5.93 19.85
CA LEU A 158 -7.38 4.98 19.23
C LEU A 158 -7.13 5.30 17.77
N LEU A 159 -8.20 5.56 17.01
CA LEU A 159 -8.07 5.92 15.58
C LEU A 159 -7.27 7.23 15.42
N LYS A 160 -7.56 8.26 16.21
CA LYS A 160 -6.81 9.53 16.17
C LYS A 160 -5.33 9.32 16.52
N VAL A 161 -5.05 8.62 17.61
CA VAL A 161 -3.67 8.37 18.06
C VAL A 161 -2.92 7.53 17.00
N THR A 162 -3.53 6.47 16.48
CA THR A 162 -2.91 5.62 15.45
C THR A 162 -2.63 6.40 14.17
N LEU A 163 -3.56 7.29 13.74
CA LEU A 163 -3.35 8.12 12.56
C LEU A 163 -2.23 9.14 12.77
N ILE A 164 -2.20 9.83 13.91
CA ILE A 164 -1.19 10.86 14.17
C ILE A 164 0.20 10.22 14.33
N THR A 165 0.35 9.26 15.24
CA THR A 165 1.65 8.62 15.51
C THR A 165 2.14 7.82 14.32
N GLY A 166 1.24 7.07 13.67
CA GLY A 166 1.58 6.27 12.51
C GLY A 166 1.93 7.11 11.28
N SER A 167 1.24 8.24 11.04
CA SER A 167 1.59 9.13 9.92
C SER A 167 2.95 9.80 10.14
N LEU A 168 3.27 10.19 11.39
CA LEU A 168 4.58 10.75 11.74
C LEU A 168 5.69 9.71 11.51
N PHE A 169 5.47 8.48 11.94
CA PHE A 169 6.42 7.37 11.74
C PHE A 169 6.58 7.01 10.28
N CYS A 170 5.49 6.94 9.51
CA CYS A 170 5.52 6.71 8.07
C CYS A 170 6.31 7.80 7.33
N LEU A 171 6.10 9.07 7.70
CA LEU A 171 6.86 10.20 7.15
C LEU A 171 8.37 10.05 7.43
N LEU A 172 8.73 9.70 8.66
CA LEU A 172 10.12 9.45 9.05
C LEU A 172 10.74 8.34 8.20
N LEU A 173 10.05 7.21 8.04
CA LEU A 173 10.52 6.10 7.20
C LEU A 173 10.67 6.51 5.73
N CYS A 174 9.74 7.29 5.19
CA CYS A 174 9.83 7.82 3.83
C CYS A 174 11.07 8.70 3.65
N VAL A 175 11.35 9.60 4.59
CA VAL A 175 12.55 10.46 4.56
C VAL A 175 13.82 9.61 4.60
N LEU A 176 13.90 8.64 5.51
CA LEU A 176 15.03 7.73 5.63
C LEU A 176 15.22 6.91 4.34
N ALA A 177 14.15 6.36 3.77
CA ALA A 177 14.20 5.61 2.52
C ALA A 177 14.73 6.46 1.35
N VAL A 178 14.26 7.71 1.23
CA VAL A 178 14.73 8.64 0.19
C VAL A 178 16.22 8.97 0.38
N MET A 179 16.66 9.21 1.63
CA MET A 179 18.09 9.44 1.95
C MET A 179 18.94 8.22 1.57
N GLN A 180 18.53 7.03 1.97
CA GLN A 180 19.21 5.77 1.67
C GLN A 180 19.33 5.53 0.15
N ILE A 181 18.24 5.66 -0.60
CA ILE A 181 18.22 5.48 -2.05
C ILE A 181 19.18 6.49 -2.73
N ARG A 182 19.18 7.75 -2.28
CA ARG A 182 20.08 8.77 -2.82
C ARG A 182 21.55 8.42 -2.56
N ARG A 183 21.85 7.95 -1.36
CA ARG A 183 23.22 7.58 -0.96
C ARG A 183 23.73 6.34 -1.70
N LEU A 184 22.87 5.31 -1.84
CA LEU A 184 23.24 4.07 -2.53
C LEU A 184 23.39 4.23 -4.05
N LEU A 185 22.61 5.10 -4.68
CA LEU A 185 22.66 5.32 -6.13
C LEU A 185 23.77 6.30 -6.56
N ARG A 186 24.36 7.06 -5.63
CA ARG A 186 25.44 7.99 -5.95
C ARG A 186 26.69 7.29 -6.52
N PRO A 187 27.27 6.26 -5.84
CA PRO A 187 28.45 5.57 -6.37
C PRO A 187 28.19 4.87 -7.70
N VAL A 188 26.97 4.37 -7.93
CA VAL A 188 26.59 3.79 -9.22
C VAL A 188 26.65 4.85 -10.32
N GLY A 189 26.15 6.06 -10.05
CA GLY A 189 26.24 7.18 -10.99
C GLY A 189 27.67 7.58 -11.31
N GLU A 190 28.52 7.65 -10.30
CA GLU A 190 29.94 7.97 -10.44
C GLU A 190 30.69 6.88 -11.24
N ALA A 191 30.38 5.60 -11.00
CA ALA A 191 30.97 4.49 -11.75
C ALA A 191 30.61 4.54 -13.25
N PHE A 192 29.37 4.81 -13.59
CA PHE A 192 28.94 4.98 -14.98
C PHE A 192 29.63 6.18 -15.65
N THR A 193 29.83 7.27 -14.91
CA THR A 193 30.52 8.44 -15.47
C THR A 193 31.99 8.13 -15.73
N LYS A 194 32.66 7.45 -14.79
CA LYS A 194 34.07 7.01 -14.97
C LYS A 194 34.22 6.02 -16.12
N GLN A 195 33.29 5.06 -16.26
CA GLN A 195 33.30 4.11 -17.37
C GLN A 195 33.18 4.82 -18.72
N ARG A 196 32.32 5.83 -18.82
CA ARG A 196 32.19 6.63 -20.06
C ARG A 196 33.45 7.41 -20.38
N GLN A 197 34.04 8.05 -19.35
CA GLN A 197 35.29 8.79 -19.52
C GLN A 197 36.39 7.85 -20.02
N PHE A 198 36.51 6.68 -19.42
CA PHE A 198 37.47 5.65 -19.85
C PHE A 198 37.30 5.26 -21.31
N VAL A 199 36.06 5.00 -21.75
CA VAL A 199 35.76 4.64 -23.16
C VAL A 199 36.11 5.81 -24.11
N TRP A 200 35.81 7.04 -23.68
CA TRP A 200 36.13 8.24 -24.45
C TRP A 200 37.63 8.41 -24.61
N ASP A 201 38.38 8.37 -23.51
CA ASP A 201 39.84 8.54 -23.51
C ASP A 201 40.53 7.42 -24.28
N ALA A 202 40.15 6.16 -24.06
CA ALA A 202 40.67 5.01 -24.78
C ALA A 202 40.42 5.13 -26.31
N SER A 203 39.25 5.62 -26.71
CA SER A 203 38.92 5.78 -28.13
C SER A 203 39.75 6.88 -28.79
N HIS A 204 40.03 7.98 -28.10
CA HIS A 204 40.91 9.04 -28.58
C HIS A 204 42.37 8.55 -28.69
N GLU A 205 42.84 7.83 -27.68
CA GLU A 205 44.20 7.28 -27.67
C GLU A 205 44.41 6.18 -28.72
N LEU A 206 43.36 5.43 -29.08
CA LEU A 206 43.43 4.43 -30.14
C LEU A 206 43.34 5.05 -31.55
N LYS A 207 42.63 6.16 -31.74
CA LYS A 207 42.42 6.78 -33.05
C LYS A 207 43.72 7.30 -33.63
N THR A 208 44.59 7.87 -32.82
CA THR A 208 45.87 8.45 -33.30
C THR A 208 46.83 7.40 -33.85
N PRO A 209 47.21 6.31 -33.12
CA PRO A 209 48.08 5.29 -33.69
C PRO A 209 47.47 4.58 -34.90
N LEU A 210 46.16 4.39 -34.91
CA LEU A 210 45.48 3.78 -36.03
C LEU A 210 45.57 4.65 -37.32
N ALA A 211 45.43 5.97 -37.16
CA ALA A 211 45.59 6.91 -38.25
C ALA A 211 47.03 6.88 -38.82
N VAL A 212 48.05 6.80 -37.94
CA VAL A 212 49.47 6.69 -38.32
C VAL A 212 49.72 5.37 -39.07
N ILE A 213 49.22 4.24 -38.57
CA ILE A 213 49.34 2.93 -39.23
C ILE A 213 48.71 2.97 -40.63
N SER A 214 47.47 3.49 -40.71
CA SER A 214 46.73 3.58 -41.97
C SER A 214 47.44 4.48 -42.97
N ALA A 215 47.97 5.63 -42.53
CA ALA A 215 48.69 6.54 -43.44
C ALA A 215 50.01 5.93 -43.96
N ASN A 216 50.79 5.31 -43.07
CA ASN A 216 52.03 4.67 -43.50
C ASN A 216 51.79 3.47 -44.41
N ALA A 217 50.77 2.68 -44.17
CA ALA A 217 50.41 1.56 -45.05
C ALA A 217 49.95 2.05 -46.41
N GLN A 218 49.21 3.15 -46.52
CA GLN A 218 48.81 3.77 -47.78
C GLN A 218 50.03 4.33 -48.54
N VAL A 219 51.01 4.94 -47.90
CA VAL A 219 52.23 5.41 -48.54
C VAL A 219 53.02 4.24 -49.10
N LEU A 220 53.19 3.16 -48.32
CA LEU A 220 53.87 1.96 -48.79
C LEU A 220 53.14 1.27 -49.93
N GLU A 221 51.82 1.26 -49.96
CA GLU A 221 51.01 0.73 -51.04
C GLU A 221 51.22 1.54 -52.33
N HIS A 222 51.37 2.88 -52.22
CA HIS A 222 51.67 3.74 -53.36
C HIS A 222 53.12 3.57 -53.86
N GLU A 223 54.10 3.36 -53.00
CA GLU A 223 55.51 3.20 -53.39
C GLU A 223 55.87 1.82 -53.95
N LEU A 224 55.28 0.75 -53.38
CA LEU A 224 55.60 -0.64 -53.69
C LEU A 224 54.62 -1.26 -54.70
N GLY A 225 53.54 -0.56 -55.08
CA GLY A 225 52.46 -1.08 -55.90
C GLY A 225 51.54 -2.04 -55.10
N GLU A 226 50.65 -2.71 -55.83
CA GLU A 226 49.70 -3.65 -55.22
C GLU A 226 50.42 -4.78 -54.46
N ASN A 227 50.27 -4.80 -53.14
CA ASN A 227 50.79 -5.84 -52.27
C ASN A 227 49.68 -6.36 -51.38
N GLU A 228 49.40 -7.66 -51.47
CA GLU A 228 48.32 -8.31 -50.73
C GLU A 228 48.41 -8.10 -49.22
N TYR A 229 49.63 -8.14 -48.63
CA TYR A 229 49.86 -7.92 -47.20
C TYR A 229 49.59 -6.48 -46.77
N LEU A 230 49.92 -5.49 -47.58
CA LEU A 230 49.59 -4.10 -47.34
C LEU A 230 48.07 -3.86 -47.40
N GLY A 231 47.41 -4.50 -48.36
CA GLY A 231 45.94 -4.49 -48.45
C GLY A 231 45.28 -5.03 -47.18
N TYR A 232 45.81 -6.11 -46.61
CA TYR A 232 45.30 -6.64 -45.33
C TYR A 232 45.53 -5.65 -44.18
N ILE A 233 46.68 -5.00 -44.06
CA ILE A 233 46.96 -3.99 -43.03
C ILE A 233 46.03 -2.80 -43.12
N VAL A 234 45.81 -2.24 -44.33
CA VAL A 234 44.89 -1.12 -44.56
C VAL A 234 43.47 -1.47 -44.20
N ASN A 235 43.02 -2.66 -44.61
CA ASN A 235 41.67 -3.13 -44.34
C ASN A 235 41.44 -3.36 -42.82
N GLU A 236 42.41 -3.94 -42.15
CA GLU A 236 42.32 -4.15 -40.69
C GLU A 236 42.34 -2.82 -39.92
N ALA A 237 43.22 -1.88 -40.31
CA ALA A 237 43.25 -0.54 -39.71
C ALA A 237 41.92 0.20 -39.93
N ARG A 238 41.27 0.06 -41.09
CA ARG A 238 39.94 0.62 -41.36
C ARG A 238 38.86 -0.04 -40.53
N SER A 239 38.89 -1.36 -40.40
CA SER A 239 37.98 -2.12 -39.56
C SER A 239 38.08 -1.68 -38.08
N MET A 240 39.28 -1.60 -37.52
CA MET A 240 39.51 -1.12 -36.16
C MET A 240 39.03 0.33 -35.96
N ASN A 241 39.26 1.23 -36.94
CA ASN A 241 38.75 2.61 -36.86
C ASN A 241 37.22 2.63 -36.78
N THR A 242 36.57 1.80 -37.58
CA THR A 242 35.10 1.64 -37.54
C THR A 242 34.60 1.14 -36.17
N LEU A 243 35.27 0.13 -35.61
CA LEU A 243 34.95 -0.37 -34.25
C LEU A 243 35.09 0.70 -33.19
N VAL A 244 36.18 1.48 -33.20
CA VAL A 244 36.43 2.59 -32.27
C VAL A 244 35.33 3.66 -32.41
N GLN A 245 34.94 4.01 -33.65
CA GLN A 245 33.85 4.97 -33.90
C GLN A 245 32.49 4.44 -33.37
N ASN A 246 32.20 3.17 -33.59
CA ASN A 246 30.99 2.55 -33.10
C ASN A 246 30.94 2.53 -31.54
N LEU A 247 32.05 2.24 -30.85
CA LEU A 247 32.18 2.31 -29.43
C LEU A 247 31.94 3.73 -28.89
N LEU A 248 32.52 4.75 -29.54
CA LEU A 248 32.26 6.16 -29.21
C LEU A 248 30.80 6.55 -29.37
N THR A 249 30.19 6.10 -30.48
CA THR A 249 28.78 6.37 -30.74
C THR A 249 27.87 5.75 -29.69
N LEU A 250 28.11 4.50 -29.32
CA LEU A 250 27.40 3.82 -28.22
C LEU A 250 27.56 4.56 -26.89
N ALA A 251 28.79 4.96 -26.52
CA ALA A 251 29.05 5.71 -25.29
C ALA A 251 28.35 7.09 -25.29
N ARG A 252 28.21 7.73 -26.47
CA ARG A 252 27.46 9.00 -26.63
C ARG A 252 25.95 8.79 -26.54
N MET A 253 25.40 7.78 -27.17
CA MET A 253 23.96 7.48 -27.16
C MET A 253 23.45 7.20 -25.75
N ASP A 254 24.21 6.47 -24.95
CA ASP A 254 23.90 6.24 -23.55
C ASP A 254 23.97 7.53 -22.68
N SER A 255 24.71 8.55 -23.15
CA SER A 255 24.88 9.84 -22.46
C SER A 255 23.72 10.80 -22.70
N SER A 256 23.21 10.83 -23.92
CA SER A 256 22.12 11.72 -24.30
C SER A 256 20.80 11.12 -23.80
N GLY A 257 20.40 11.51 -22.58
CA GLY A 257 19.00 11.34 -22.15
C GLY A 257 18.03 12.22 -22.96
N GLN A 258 18.53 12.90 -23.97
CA GLN A 258 17.74 13.66 -24.94
C GLN A 258 17.17 12.67 -25.96
N LYS A 259 15.86 12.60 -25.98
CA LYS A 259 15.18 11.99 -27.11
C LYS A 259 15.66 12.74 -28.35
N PRO A 260 16.08 12.05 -29.42
CA PRO A 260 16.34 12.73 -30.68
C PRO A 260 15.12 13.59 -31.01
N PRO A 261 15.32 14.83 -31.52
CA PRO A 261 14.20 15.62 -32.00
C PRO A 261 13.51 14.80 -33.07
N PHE A 262 12.24 14.47 -32.85
CA PHE A 262 11.43 13.86 -33.88
C PHE A 262 10.98 14.98 -34.82
N GLU A 263 11.57 15.02 -36.01
CA GLU A 263 11.15 15.91 -37.06
C GLU A 263 10.36 15.10 -38.09
N SER A 264 9.31 15.70 -38.63
CA SER A 264 8.61 15.11 -39.75
C SER A 264 9.51 15.17 -40.99
N PHE A 265 9.78 14.05 -41.61
CA PHE A 265 10.58 13.96 -42.85
C PHE A 265 9.82 13.21 -43.94
N ASP A 266 10.13 13.54 -45.17
CA ASP A 266 9.59 12.85 -46.34
C ASP A 266 10.32 11.52 -46.52
N LEU A 267 9.65 10.42 -46.21
CA LEU A 267 10.18 9.07 -46.29
C LEU A 267 10.53 8.73 -47.76
N GLY A 268 9.71 9.16 -48.75
CA GLY A 268 9.93 8.89 -50.14
C GLY A 268 11.23 9.54 -50.65
N ARG A 269 11.45 10.80 -50.30
CA ARG A 269 12.66 11.56 -50.68
C ARG A 269 13.91 10.98 -50.00
N THR A 270 13.80 10.53 -48.74
CA THR A 270 14.93 9.93 -48.01
C THR A 270 15.29 8.56 -48.60
N LEU A 271 14.30 7.77 -48.97
CA LEU A 271 14.49 6.45 -49.57
C LEU A 271 15.11 6.58 -50.99
N LEU A 272 14.66 7.54 -51.78
CA LEU A 272 15.23 7.87 -53.08
C LEU A 272 16.70 8.31 -52.96
N ALA A 273 17.00 9.20 -52.03
CA ALA A 273 18.36 9.66 -51.74
C ALA A 273 19.30 8.55 -51.28
N ALA A 274 18.79 7.51 -50.59
CA ALA A 274 19.56 6.35 -50.18
C ALA A 274 19.72 5.30 -51.29
N ALA A 275 18.76 5.20 -52.21
CA ALA A 275 18.77 4.23 -53.32
C ALA A 275 19.61 4.70 -54.53
N LEU A 276 19.58 5.99 -54.87
CA LEU A 276 20.31 6.57 -56.00
C LEU A 276 21.82 6.22 -56.01
N PRO A 277 22.58 6.27 -54.90
CA PRO A 277 23.99 5.88 -54.91
C PRO A 277 24.22 4.38 -55.17
N MET A 278 23.21 3.55 -54.97
CA MET A 278 23.29 2.10 -55.15
C MET A 278 22.94 1.67 -56.58
N GLU A 279 22.36 2.57 -57.38
CA GLU A 279 21.96 2.29 -58.76
C GLU A 279 23.17 1.93 -59.63
N GLY A 280 24.30 2.63 -59.49
CA GLY A 280 25.55 2.31 -60.16
C GLY A 280 26.11 0.92 -59.81
N LEU A 281 26.09 0.56 -58.55
CA LEU A 281 26.53 -0.74 -58.06
C LEU A 281 25.60 -1.87 -58.51
N ALA A 282 24.30 -1.63 -58.55
CA ALA A 282 23.33 -2.59 -59.06
C ALA A 282 23.49 -2.84 -60.55
N PHE A 283 23.76 -1.78 -61.30
CA PHE A 283 24.02 -1.87 -62.74
C PHE A 283 25.30 -2.65 -63.03
N GLU A 284 26.41 -2.40 -62.35
CA GLU A 284 27.66 -3.16 -62.46
C GLU A 284 27.48 -4.66 -62.15
N GLN A 285 26.54 -5.01 -61.27
CA GLN A 285 26.23 -6.41 -60.92
C GLN A 285 25.12 -7.02 -61.77
N GLY A 286 24.66 -6.34 -62.82
CA GLY A 286 23.62 -6.82 -63.77
C GLY A 286 22.25 -7.02 -63.08
N LYS A 287 21.99 -6.31 -61.96
CA LYS A 287 20.70 -6.32 -61.23
C LYS A 287 19.96 -5.02 -61.58
N THR A 288 18.80 -5.13 -62.20
CA THR A 288 17.87 -4.04 -62.50
C THR A 288 16.86 -3.86 -61.36
#